data_0b2d37bb86a015c59b89a70fb31f5e0a
#
_entry.id   0b2d37bb86a015c59b89a70fb31f5e0a
#
_cell.length_a   1.000
_cell.length_b   1.000
_cell.length_c   1.000
_cell.angle_alpha   90.00
_cell.angle_beta   90.00
_cell.angle_gamma   90.00
#
_symmetry.space_group_name_H-M   'P 1'
#
loop_
_entity.id
_entity.type
_entity.pdbx_description
1 polymer ?
#
loop_
_entity_poly.entity_id
_entity_poly.type
_entity_poly.pdbx_seq_one_letter_code
_entity_poly.pdbx_strand_id
1 'polypeptide(L)'
;MKFITIGGVPAAGKTYTSNLLAKQNNFLALELENLRWDFFSNNLEENLYKYTQHASKLKNEDMREYYLRCALYENRIPLELFVEWHKSTIKFINENLYNIIYELKLIKTENNYMNFCNKYRKIINHMPEFKILNKDYIICSHAFINTITFSEDERVQIDFTVDKKILIQRFKQRENITEDTFDKNIKLYYKSYEEILKDNVSNTLDTTDKDIIKKINYLI
;
A
#
# COMPACT_ATOMS: atom_id res chain seq x y z
N MET A 1 -15.27 -7.02 -13.76
CA MET A 1 -13.92 -7.24 -13.17
C MET A 1 -14.08 -7.09 -11.68
N LYS A 2 -13.56 -8.01 -10.90
CA LYS A 2 -13.63 -7.98 -9.45
C LYS A 2 -12.29 -7.55 -8.89
N PHE A 3 -12.30 -6.78 -7.80
CA PHE A 3 -11.09 -6.35 -7.12
C PHE A 3 -11.00 -6.99 -5.75
N ILE A 4 -9.82 -7.50 -5.41
CA ILE A 4 -9.47 -7.92 -4.07
C ILE A 4 -8.58 -6.83 -3.50
N THR A 5 -9.08 -6.09 -2.52
CA THR A 5 -8.33 -5.00 -1.90
C THR A 5 -7.82 -5.43 -0.54
N ILE A 6 -6.49 -5.36 -0.36
CA ILE A 6 -5.83 -5.80 0.87
C ILE A 6 -5.23 -4.58 1.55
N GLY A 7 -5.88 -4.15 2.62
CA GLY A 7 -5.50 -3.03 3.48
C GLY A 7 -4.82 -3.46 4.77
N GLY A 8 -4.59 -2.50 5.65
CA GLY A 8 -4.03 -2.70 6.98
C GLY A 8 -2.71 -1.98 7.21
N VAL A 9 -2.27 -1.92 8.46
CA VAL A 9 -1.09 -1.18 8.89
C VAL A 9 0.22 -1.67 8.24
N PRO A 10 1.29 -0.86 8.22
CA PRO A 10 2.61 -1.29 7.77
C PRO A 10 3.07 -2.55 8.49
N ALA A 11 3.83 -3.41 7.82
CA ALA A 11 4.31 -4.71 8.32
C ALA A 11 3.22 -5.76 8.65
N ALA A 12 1.94 -5.50 8.34
CA ALA A 12 0.87 -6.50 8.51
C ALA A 12 0.97 -7.70 7.54
N GLY A 13 1.80 -7.66 6.50
CA GLY A 13 2.00 -8.77 5.57
C GLY A 13 1.24 -8.65 4.24
N LYS A 14 0.67 -7.48 3.94
CA LYS A 14 -0.11 -7.22 2.71
C LYS A 14 0.58 -7.69 1.43
N THR A 15 1.76 -7.16 1.14
CA THR A 15 2.52 -7.47 -0.07
C THR A 15 2.83 -8.95 -0.21
N TYR A 16 3.25 -9.60 0.88
CA TYR A 16 3.55 -11.03 0.87
C TYR A 16 2.32 -11.86 0.49
N THR A 17 1.20 -11.62 1.17
CA THR A 17 -0.04 -12.37 0.94
C THR A 17 -0.65 -12.08 -0.43
N SER A 18 -0.62 -10.81 -0.88
CA SER A 18 -1.08 -10.43 -2.23
C SER A 18 -0.31 -11.17 -3.32
N ASN A 19 1.01 -11.26 -3.19
CA ASN A 19 1.85 -11.96 -4.16
C ASN A 19 1.62 -13.47 -4.15
N LEU A 20 1.45 -14.07 -2.97
CA LEU A 20 1.18 -15.49 -2.85
C LEU A 20 -0.17 -15.84 -3.49
N LEU A 21 -1.21 -15.09 -3.16
CA LEU A 21 -2.55 -15.27 -3.71
C LEU A 21 -2.58 -15.07 -5.24
N ALA A 22 -1.90 -14.03 -5.71
CA ALA A 22 -1.80 -13.73 -7.14
C ALA A 22 -1.13 -14.86 -7.93
N LYS A 23 -0.03 -15.41 -7.42
CA LYS A 23 0.68 -16.54 -8.04
C LYS A 23 -0.18 -17.80 -8.10
N GLN A 24 -0.91 -18.11 -7.02
CA GLN A 24 -1.74 -19.32 -6.97
C GLN A 24 -2.93 -19.27 -7.92
N ASN A 25 -3.47 -18.09 -8.19
CA ASN A 25 -4.71 -17.91 -8.95
C ASN A 25 -4.49 -17.24 -10.32
N ASN A 26 -3.25 -16.94 -10.70
CA ASN A 26 -2.91 -16.23 -11.94
C ASN A 26 -3.56 -14.83 -12.02
N PHE A 27 -3.64 -14.12 -10.89
CA PHE A 27 -4.14 -12.75 -10.80
C PHE A 27 -3.02 -11.75 -11.04
N LEU A 28 -3.37 -10.57 -11.56
CA LEU A 28 -2.47 -9.41 -11.55
C LEU A 28 -2.46 -8.80 -10.14
N ALA A 29 -1.29 -8.57 -9.57
CA ALA A 29 -1.16 -7.91 -8.27
C ALA A 29 -0.51 -6.52 -8.40
N LEU A 30 -1.18 -5.51 -7.85
CA LEU A 30 -0.76 -4.12 -7.82
C LEU A 30 -0.48 -3.67 -6.40
N GLU A 31 0.74 -3.17 -6.15
CA GLU A 31 1.14 -2.53 -4.90
C GLU A 31 1.09 -1.01 -5.06
N LEU A 32 0.02 -0.40 -4.60
CA LEU A 32 -0.23 1.02 -4.79
C LEU A 32 0.59 1.90 -3.85
N GLU A 33 1.27 1.31 -2.85
CA GLU A 33 2.21 2.01 -1.97
C GLU A 33 3.27 2.77 -2.78
N ASN A 34 3.68 2.21 -3.92
CA ASN A 34 4.68 2.83 -4.78
C ASN A 34 4.19 4.11 -5.49
N LEU A 35 2.89 4.33 -5.65
CA LEU A 35 2.33 5.59 -6.15
C LEU A 35 2.54 6.74 -5.15
N ARG A 36 2.66 6.44 -3.87
CA ARG A 36 2.93 7.43 -2.83
C ARG A 36 4.22 8.19 -3.08
N TRP A 37 5.23 7.52 -3.64
CA TRP A 37 6.52 8.15 -3.96
C TRP A 37 6.42 9.13 -5.11
N ASP A 38 5.60 8.85 -6.11
CA ASP A 38 5.35 9.76 -7.21
C ASP A 38 4.63 11.03 -6.69
N PHE A 39 3.69 10.87 -5.75
CA PHE A 39 3.06 12.00 -5.07
C PHE A 39 4.06 12.85 -4.28
N PHE A 40 4.94 12.21 -3.51
CA PHE A 40 5.99 12.89 -2.76
C PHE A 40 6.93 13.71 -3.64
N SER A 41 7.37 13.13 -4.74
CA SER A 41 8.34 13.78 -5.63
C SER A 41 7.78 15.04 -6.25
N ASN A 42 6.45 15.09 -6.46
CA ASN A 42 5.80 16.15 -7.21
C ASN A 42 5.05 17.17 -6.33
N ASN A 43 4.70 16.81 -5.09
CA ASN A 43 3.79 17.57 -4.24
C ASN A 43 4.31 17.73 -2.80
N LEU A 44 5.61 17.91 -2.62
CA LEU A 44 6.16 18.31 -1.32
C LEU A 44 5.61 19.70 -1.00
N GLU A 45 4.55 19.75 -0.21
CA GLU A 45 4.00 20.99 0.30
C GLU A 45 5.07 21.76 1.06
N GLU A 46 5.07 23.07 0.92
CA GLU A 46 6.05 23.97 1.53
C GLU A 46 6.16 23.77 3.05
N ASN A 47 5.07 23.38 3.70
CA ASN A 47 5.02 23.05 5.12
C ASN A 47 5.76 21.77 5.52
N LEU A 48 5.84 20.78 4.63
CA LEU A 48 6.63 19.57 4.83
C LEU A 48 8.08 19.77 4.41
N TYR A 49 8.34 20.70 3.52
CA TYR A 49 9.66 20.99 2.99
C TYR A 49 10.70 21.27 4.08
N LYS A 50 10.34 22.03 5.12
CA LYS A 50 11.24 22.31 6.25
C LYS A 50 11.69 21.05 7.01
N TYR A 51 10.84 20.00 7.04
CA TYR A 51 11.18 18.73 7.67
C TYR A 51 11.94 17.79 6.74
N THR A 52 11.88 18.05 5.44
CA THR A 52 12.49 17.25 4.39
C THR A 52 13.60 17.95 3.64
N GLN A 53 14.08 19.11 4.13
CA GLN A 53 15.12 19.91 3.46
C GLN A 53 16.36 19.09 3.09
N HIS A 54 16.75 18.13 3.93
CA HIS A 54 17.84 17.23 3.65
C HIS A 54 17.49 16.25 2.54
N ALA A 55 16.26 15.71 2.56
CA ALA A 55 15.77 14.77 1.57
C ALA A 55 15.62 15.40 0.18
N SER A 56 15.21 16.68 0.10
CA SER A 56 15.05 17.38 -1.18
C SER A 56 16.36 17.59 -1.94
N LYS A 57 17.51 17.58 -1.25
CA LYS A 57 18.85 17.68 -1.84
C LYS A 57 19.37 16.37 -2.39
N LEU A 58 18.74 15.24 -2.05
CA LEU A 58 19.16 13.93 -2.51
C LEU A 58 18.52 13.62 -3.87
N LYS A 59 19.32 13.15 -4.79
CA LYS A 59 18.85 12.73 -6.12
C LYS A 59 18.17 11.35 -6.12
N ASN A 60 18.31 10.59 -5.02
CA ASN A 60 17.80 9.24 -4.88
C ASN A 60 16.46 9.26 -4.11
N GLU A 61 15.38 8.77 -4.74
CA GLU A 61 14.03 8.70 -4.16
C GLU A 61 13.98 7.85 -2.88
N ASP A 62 14.72 6.73 -2.84
CA ASP A 62 14.76 5.84 -1.68
C ASP A 62 15.35 6.54 -0.43
N MET A 63 16.31 7.43 -0.66
CA MET A 63 16.90 8.21 0.43
C MET A 63 15.97 9.31 0.93
N ARG A 64 15.14 9.90 0.06
CA ARG A 64 14.10 10.86 0.48
C ARG A 64 13.09 10.20 1.41
N GLU A 65 12.64 9.02 1.06
CA GLU A 65 11.76 8.21 1.89
C GLU A 65 12.38 7.95 3.26
N TYR A 66 13.63 7.48 3.27
CA TYR A 66 14.34 7.20 4.51
C TYR A 66 14.37 8.42 5.45
N TYR A 67 14.72 9.60 4.94
CA TYR A 67 14.77 10.83 5.75
C TYR A 67 13.39 11.28 6.23
N LEU A 68 12.36 11.10 5.44
CA LEU A 68 10.99 11.38 5.86
C LEU A 68 10.54 10.47 7.00
N ARG A 69 10.83 9.18 6.89
CA ARG A 69 10.58 8.22 7.96
C ARG A 69 11.36 8.58 9.23
N CYS A 70 12.63 8.94 9.10
CA CYS A 70 13.43 9.39 10.24
C CYS A 70 12.82 10.64 10.89
N ALA A 71 12.38 11.61 10.11
CA ALA A 71 11.72 12.81 10.64
C ALA A 71 10.41 12.49 11.39
N LEU A 72 9.64 11.50 10.92
CA LEU A 72 8.47 10.99 11.61
C LEU A 72 8.83 10.25 12.90
N TYR A 73 9.84 9.38 12.85
CA TYR A 73 10.29 8.61 14.01
C TYR A 73 10.90 9.49 15.11
N GLU A 74 11.49 10.61 14.72
CA GLU A 74 12.03 11.60 15.66
C GLU A 74 11.00 12.61 16.15
N ASN A 75 9.71 12.41 15.83
CA ASN A 75 8.61 13.31 16.21
C ASN A 75 8.82 14.77 15.75
N ARG A 76 9.54 14.98 14.66
CA ARG A 76 9.76 16.31 14.07
C ARG A 76 8.60 16.79 13.21
N ILE A 77 7.66 15.91 12.85
CA ILE A 77 6.46 16.21 12.08
C ILE A 77 5.25 16.12 13.00
N PRO A 78 4.42 17.17 13.11
CA PRO A 78 3.16 17.11 13.85
C PRO A 78 2.22 16.03 13.32
N LEU A 79 1.50 15.35 14.23
CA LEU A 79 0.59 14.27 13.87
C LEU A 79 -0.49 14.73 12.88
N GLU A 80 -1.06 15.90 13.11
CA GLU A 80 -2.11 16.49 12.28
C GLU A 80 -1.63 16.69 10.84
N LEU A 81 -0.45 17.24 10.66
CA LEU A 81 0.16 17.43 9.34
C LEU A 81 0.43 16.11 8.63
N PHE A 82 0.86 15.10 9.39
CA PHE A 82 1.06 13.75 8.86
C PHE A 82 -0.25 13.10 8.40
N VAL A 83 -1.34 13.27 9.17
CA VAL A 83 -2.67 12.76 8.81
C VAL A 83 -3.20 13.46 7.55
N GLU A 84 -3.11 14.78 7.46
CA GLU A 84 -3.51 15.55 6.28
C GLU A 84 -2.73 15.11 5.03
N TRP A 85 -1.45 14.92 5.18
CA TRP A 85 -0.61 14.43 4.10
C TRP A 85 -0.99 13.02 3.63
N HIS A 86 -1.31 12.10 4.54
CA HIS A 86 -1.82 10.78 4.16
C HIS A 86 -3.17 10.86 3.44
N LYS A 87 -4.07 11.75 3.85
CA LYS A 87 -5.35 11.97 3.16
C LYS A 87 -5.13 12.47 1.73
N SER A 88 -4.20 13.41 1.52
CA SER A 88 -3.83 13.91 0.19
C SER A 88 -3.23 12.80 -0.69
N THR A 89 -2.38 11.95 -0.11
CA THR A 89 -1.82 10.78 -0.80
C THR A 89 -2.90 9.77 -1.20
N ILE A 90 -3.87 9.51 -0.31
CA ILE A 90 -5.01 8.62 -0.60
C ILE A 90 -5.81 9.17 -1.80
N LYS A 91 -6.08 10.46 -1.83
CA LYS A 91 -6.76 11.11 -2.96
C LYS A 91 -5.99 10.92 -4.27
N PHE A 92 -4.69 11.17 -4.26
CA PHE A 92 -3.81 10.98 -5.43
C PHE A 92 -3.80 9.51 -5.91
N ILE A 93 -3.71 8.56 -4.99
CA ILE A 93 -3.75 7.12 -5.32
C ILE A 93 -5.10 6.76 -5.94
N ASN A 94 -6.20 7.28 -5.40
CA ASN A 94 -7.55 7.01 -5.93
C ASN A 94 -7.70 7.49 -7.39
N GLU A 95 -7.25 8.71 -7.69
CA GLU A 95 -7.28 9.28 -9.04
C GLU A 95 -6.45 8.45 -10.03
N ASN A 96 -5.25 8.03 -9.63
CA ASN A 96 -4.39 7.19 -10.46
C ASN A 96 -4.96 5.77 -10.65
N LEU A 97 -5.52 5.19 -9.59
CA LEU A 97 -6.12 3.87 -9.64
C LEU A 97 -7.28 3.80 -10.62
N TYR A 98 -8.11 4.85 -10.69
CA TYR A 98 -9.18 4.93 -11.68
C TYR A 98 -8.64 4.80 -13.11
N ASN A 99 -7.58 5.52 -13.43
CA ASN A 99 -6.94 5.45 -14.76
C ASN A 99 -6.34 4.06 -15.03
N ILE A 100 -5.69 3.46 -14.03
CA ILE A 100 -5.10 2.12 -14.14
C ILE A 100 -6.19 1.08 -14.43
N ILE A 101 -7.30 1.13 -13.71
CA ILE A 101 -8.44 0.22 -13.90
C ILE A 101 -9.04 0.39 -15.29
N TYR A 102 -9.23 1.63 -15.72
CA TYR A 102 -9.74 1.93 -17.05
C TYR A 102 -8.84 1.34 -18.14
N GLU A 103 -7.53 1.54 -18.07
CA GLU A 103 -6.58 0.96 -19.02
C GLU A 103 -6.57 -0.57 -19.00
N LEU A 104 -6.65 -1.18 -17.81
CA LEU A 104 -6.75 -2.64 -17.67
C LEU A 104 -7.96 -3.22 -18.40
N LYS A 105 -9.13 -2.55 -18.33
CA LYS A 105 -10.35 -2.97 -19.03
C LYS A 105 -10.19 -2.93 -20.55
N LEU A 106 -9.33 -2.08 -21.06
CA LEU A 106 -9.07 -1.95 -22.50
C LEU A 106 -8.08 -2.98 -23.07
N ILE A 107 -7.40 -3.76 -22.24
CA ILE A 107 -6.41 -4.75 -22.67
C ILE A 107 -7.11 -5.93 -23.36
N LYS A 108 -6.89 -6.04 -24.70
CA LYS A 108 -7.43 -7.14 -25.52
C LYS A 108 -6.35 -8.02 -26.14
N THR A 109 -5.11 -7.56 -26.21
CA THR A 109 -3.99 -8.26 -26.84
C THR A 109 -2.80 -8.35 -25.90
N GLU A 110 -1.92 -9.32 -26.14
CA GLU A 110 -0.67 -9.48 -25.41
C GLU A 110 0.22 -8.24 -25.49
N ASN A 111 0.28 -7.60 -26.66
CA ASN A 111 1.06 -6.37 -26.83
C ASN A 111 0.52 -5.23 -25.98
N ASN A 112 -0.81 -5.05 -25.90
CA ASN A 112 -1.41 -4.05 -25.01
C ASN A 112 -1.13 -4.36 -23.54
N TYR A 113 -1.13 -5.64 -23.17
CA TYR A 113 -0.80 -6.09 -21.83
C TYR A 113 0.67 -5.78 -21.47
N MET A 114 1.59 -6.09 -22.37
CA MET A 114 3.02 -5.78 -22.16
C MET A 114 3.27 -4.27 -22.04
N ASN A 115 2.60 -3.45 -22.87
CA ASN A 115 2.69 -2.00 -22.79
C ASN A 115 2.17 -1.49 -21.43
N PHE A 116 1.03 -2.01 -20.98
CA PHE A 116 0.48 -1.72 -19.66
C PHE A 116 1.48 -2.09 -18.53
N CYS A 117 2.02 -3.30 -18.58
CA CYS A 117 2.98 -3.76 -17.58
C CYS A 117 4.25 -2.92 -17.56
N ASN A 118 4.77 -2.51 -18.70
CA ASN A 118 5.92 -1.62 -18.77
C ASN A 118 5.62 -0.23 -18.22
N LYS A 119 4.43 0.32 -18.50
CA LYS A 119 3.99 1.62 -17.98
C LYS A 119 3.88 1.61 -16.47
N TYR A 120 3.28 0.55 -15.91
CA TYR A 120 2.98 0.44 -14.49
C TYR A 120 3.94 -0.49 -13.72
N ARG A 121 5.14 -0.77 -14.26
CA ARG A 121 6.11 -1.71 -13.69
C ARG A 121 6.47 -1.43 -12.23
N LYS A 122 6.42 -0.17 -11.80
CA LYS A 122 6.73 0.23 -10.42
C LYS A 122 5.70 -0.27 -9.39
N ILE A 123 4.47 -0.48 -9.81
CA ILE A 123 3.37 -0.91 -8.92
C ILE A 123 2.97 -2.37 -9.13
N ILE A 124 3.44 -3.01 -10.21
CA ILE A 124 3.12 -4.42 -10.47
C ILE A 124 4.06 -5.31 -9.67
N ASN A 125 3.52 -6.03 -8.70
CA ASN A 125 4.25 -6.99 -7.88
C ASN A 125 4.20 -8.40 -8.44
N HIS A 126 3.12 -8.75 -9.10
CA HIS A 126 2.99 -10.03 -9.79
C HIS A 126 2.27 -9.83 -11.12
N MET A 127 2.88 -10.37 -12.17
CA MET A 127 2.43 -10.28 -13.54
C MET A 127 2.40 -11.70 -14.14
N PRO A 128 1.23 -12.34 -14.23
CA PRO A 128 1.12 -13.62 -14.93
C PRO A 128 1.31 -13.44 -16.44
N GLU A 129 1.63 -14.52 -17.15
CA GLU A 129 1.62 -14.50 -18.63
C GLU A 129 0.22 -14.14 -19.14
N PHE A 130 0.15 -13.38 -20.23
CA PHE A 130 -1.13 -12.91 -20.77
C PHE A 130 -2.13 -14.04 -21.06
N LYS A 131 -1.65 -15.19 -21.57
CA LYS A 131 -2.46 -16.37 -21.91
C LYS A 131 -3.08 -17.07 -20.69
N ILE A 132 -2.47 -16.90 -19.49
CA ILE A 132 -2.93 -17.51 -18.24
C ILE A 132 -3.52 -16.50 -17.26
N LEU A 133 -3.45 -15.20 -17.60
CA LEU A 133 -3.99 -14.11 -16.78
C LEU A 133 -5.48 -14.31 -16.56
N ASN A 134 -5.88 -14.47 -15.30
CA ASN A 134 -7.28 -14.38 -14.93
C ASN A 134 -7.68 -12.90 -14.84
N LYS A 135 -8.40 -12.43 -15.86
CA LYS A 135 -8.82 -11.03 -15.96
C LYS A 135 -10.03 -10.68 -15.09
N ASP A 136 -10.66 -11.67 -14.49
CA ASP A 136 -11.83 -11.43 -13.64
C ASP A 136 -11.43 -10.84 -12.28
N TYR A 137 -10.19 -11.08 -11.84
CA TYR A 137 -9.71 -10.62 -10.53
C TYR A 137 -8.37 -9.88 -10.61
N ILE A 138 -8.33 -8.73 -9.96
CA ILE A 138 -7.12 -7.93 -9.76
C ILE A 138 -6.93 -7.71 -8.26
N ILE A 139 -5.72 -7.94 -7.76
CA ILE A 139 -5.37 -7.70 -6.36
C ILE A 139 -4.71 -6.33 -6.27
N CYS A 140 -5.25 -5.48 -5.40
CA CYS A 140 -4.68 -4.18 -5.08
C CYS A 140 -4.30 -4.14 -3.60
N SER A 141 -3.06 -3.79 -3.28
CA SER A 141 -2.62 -3.65 -1.90
C SER A 141 -2.10 -2.23 -1.61
N HIS A 142 -2.56 -1.67 -0.49
CA HIS A 142 -2.10 -0.42 0.08
C HIS A 142 -2.59 -0.31 1.52
N ALA A 143 -1.90 0.44 2.38
CA ALA A 143 -2.32 0.60 3.78
C ALA A 143 -3.77 1.08 3.93
N PHE A 144 -4.20 1.99 3.08
CA PHE A 144 -5.51 2.63 3.11
C PHE A 144 -6.43 2.24 1.94
N ILE A 145 -6.16 1.13 1.25
CA ILE A 145 -6.90 0.77 0.03
C ILE A 145 -8.41 0.69 0.26
N ASN A 146 -8.83 0.27 1.43
CA ASN A 146 -10.24 0.11 1.75
C ASN A 146 -10.95 1.43 2.10
N THR A 147 -10.20 2.53 2.25
CA THR A 147 -10.77 3.89 2.34
C THR A 147 -10.97 4.56 0.97
N ILE A 148 -10.45 3.95 -0.09
CA ILE A 148 -10.56 4.44 -1.47
C ILE A 148 -11.91 4.01 -2.04
N THR A 149 -12.60 4.92 -2.69
CA THR A 149 -13.89 4.64 -3.33
C THR A 149 -13.68 4.11 -4.75
N PHE A 150 -14.16 2.90 -5.00
CA PHE A 150 -14.28 2.32 -6.34
C PHE A 150 -15.71 2.52 -6.82
N SER A 151 -15.92 3.09 -7.99
CA SER A 151 -17.24 3.56 -8.39
C SER A 151 -18.18 2.49 -8.94
N GLU A 152 -17.70 1.36 -9.49
CA GLU A 152 -18.56 0.48 -10.29
C GLU A 152 -18.19 -1.01 -10.29
N ASP A 153 -17.09 -1.42 -9.69
CA ASP A 153 -16.64 -2.81 -9.75
C ASP A 153 -16.89 -3.53 -8.42
N GLU A 154 -17.24 -4.81 -8.49
CA GLU A 154 -17.35 -5.66 -7.31
C GLU A 154 -16.00 -5.72 -6.59
N ARG A 155 -16.04 -5.50 -5.28
CA ARG A 155 -14.84 -5.45 -4.46
C ARG A 155 -14.95 -6.33 -3.23
N VAL A 156 -13.98 -7.24 -3.06
CA VAL A 156 -13.75 -7.95 -1.81
C VAL A 156 -12.74 -7.15 -0.99
N GLN A 157 -13.20 -6.54 0.09
CA GLN A 157 -12.36 -5.71 0.97
C GLN A 157 -11.84 -6.53 2.12
N ILE A 158 -10.52 -6.53 2.32
CA ILE A 158 -9.85 -7.26 3.38
C ILE A 158 -8.88 -6.31 4.07
N ASP A 159 -8.98 -6.17 5.39
CA ASP A 159 -7.98 -5.49 6.21
C ASP A 159 -7.21 -6.50 7.06
N PHE A 160 -5.90 -6.45 6.94
CA PHE A 160 -5.03 -7.31 7.71
C PHE A 160 -4.79 -6.74 9.10
N THR A 161 -5.05 -7.59 10.07
CA THR A 161 -4.62 -7.40 11.44
C THR A 161 -3.47 -8.35 11.77
N VAL A 162 -2.76 -8.04 12.84
CA VAL A 162 -1.70 -8.87 13.40
C VAL A 162 -1.53 -8.52 14.87
N ASP A 163 -1.21 -9.50 15.70
CA ASP A 163 -0.88 -9.25 17.10
C ASP A 163 0.17 -8.14 17.22
N LYS A 164 -0.05 -7.21 18.14
CA LYS A 164 0.78 -6.01 18.30
C LYS A 164 2.25 -6.35 18.55
N LYS A 165 2.55 -7.41 19.31
CA LYS A 165 3.94 -7.83 19.59
C LYS A 165 4.62 -8.34 18.32
N ILE A 166 3.90 -9.13 17.51
CA ILE A 166 4.39 -9.64 16.23
C ILE A 166 4.58 -8.50 15.24
N LEU A 167 3.65 -7.56 15.20
CA LEU A 167 3.75 -6.37 14.36
C LEU A 167 5.00 -5.56 14.69
N ILE A 168 5.23 -5.27 15.97
CA ILE A 168 6.42 -4.56 16.46
C ILE A 168 7.70 -5.31 16.05
N GLN A 169 7.73 -6.62 16.24
CA GLN A 169 8.89 -7.43 15.86
C GLN A 169 9.18 -7.38 14.35
N ARG A 170 8.15 -7.55 13.51
CA ARG A 170 8.27 -7.45 12.05
C ARG A 170 8.76 -6.08 11.61
N PHE A 171 8.24 -5.03 12.24
CA PHE A 171 8.59 -3.67 11.92
C PHE A 171 10.05 -3.36 12.30
N LYS A 172 10.48 -3.76 13.51
CA LYS A 172 11.88 -3.63 13.95
C LYS A 172 12.85 -4.32 13.00
N GLN A 173 12.52 -5.55 12.58
CA GLN A 173 13.35 -6.31 11.63
C GLN A 173 13.45 -5.61 10.26
N ARG A 174 12.31 -5.09 9.76
CA ARG A 174 12.26 -4.42 8.46
C ARG A 174 13.04 -3.10 8.44
N GLU A 175 12.88 -2.30 9.48
CA GLU A 175 13.46 -0.96 9.57
C GLU A 175 14.81 -0.92 10.29
N ASN A 176 15.28 -2.07 10.80
CA ASN A 176 16.53 -2.19 11.57
C ASN A 176 16.62 -1.18 12.73
N ILE A 177 15.53 -1.02 13.49
CA ILE A 177 15.42 -0.07 14.61
C ILE A 177 15.48 -0.77 15.96
N THR A 178 15.92 -0.03 16.99
CA THR A 178 15.93 -0.52 18.35
C THR A 178 14.54 -0.47 19.00
N GLU A 179 14.35 -1.19 20.09
CA GLU A 179 13.11 -1.20 20.87
C GLU A 179 12.78 0.19 21.43
N ASP A 180 13.78 0.86 21.96
CA ASP A 180 13.64 2.20 22.53
C ASP A 180 13.20 3.23 21.48
N THR A 181 13.75 3.17 20.28
CA THR A 181 13.33 4.02 19.14
C THR A 181 11.90 3.74 18.74
N PHE A 182 11.50 2.45 18.71
CA PHE A 182 10.12 2.07 18.41
C PHE A 182 9.15 2.66 19.43
N ASP A 183 9.40 2.43 20.72
CA ASP A 183 8.47 2.83 21.80
C ASP A 183 8.34 4.35 21.92
N LYS A 184 9.39 5.10 21.68
CA LYS A 184 9.37 6.56 21.79
C LYS A 184 8.76 7.26 20.58
N ASN A 185 9.05 6.78 19.38
CA ASN A 185 8.84 7.57 18.17
C ASN A 185 7.79 6.96 17.23
N ILE A 186 7.68 5.63 17.16
CA ILE A 186 6.83 4.96 16.19
C ILE A 186 5.37 4.85 16.63
N LYS A 187 5.08 5.00 17.92
CA LYS A 187 3.70 5.03 18.42
C LYS A 187 2.83 6.06 17.71
N LEU A 188 3.36 7.25 17.44
CA LEU A 188 2.63 8.31 16.72
C LEU A 188 2.36 7.94 15.27
N TYR A 189 3.33 7.32 14.62
CA TYR A 189 3.18 6.82 13.26
C TYR A 189 2.03 5.80 13.17
N TYR A 190 1.97 4.80 14.07
CA TYR A 190 0.86 3.85 14.11
C TYR A 190 -0.46 4.48 14.48
N LYS A 191 -0.47 5.42 15.42
CA LYS A 191 -1.68 6.15 15.80
C LYS A 191 -2.31 6.88 14.61
N SER A 192 -1.51 7.42 13.69
CA SER A 192 -2.04 8.05 12.47
C SER A 192 -2.74 7.05 11.55
N TYR A 193 -2.22 5.83 11.44
CA TYR A 193 -2.89 4.77 10.68
C TYR A 193 -4.18 4.31 11.35
N GLU A 194 -4.17 4.12 12.66
CA GLU A 194 -5.36 3.77 13.44
C GLU A 194 -6.45 4.83 13.30
N GLU A 195 -6.09 6.12 13.33
CA GLU A 195 -7.02 7.23 13.16
C GLU A 195 -7.66 7.27 11.78
N ILE A 196 -6.90 6.98 10.71
CA ILE A 196 -7.42 6.96 9.35
C ILE A 196 -8.29 5.71 9.10
N LEU A 197 -7.95 4.58 9.73
CA LEU A 197 -8.64 3.30 9.50
C LEU A 197 -9.84 3.06 10.42
N LYS A 198 -10.05 3.88 11.44
CA LYS A 198 -11.04 3.60 12.48
C LYS A 198 -12.48 3.45 11.98
N ASP A 199 -12.82 4.12 10.89
CA ASP A 199 -14.17 4.10 10.31
C ASP A 199 -14.29 3.11 9.13
N ASN A 200 -13.29 2.26 8.93
CA ASN A 200 -13.26 1.34 7.81
C ASN A 200 -14.13 0.10 8.08
N VAL A 201 -14.96 -0.24 7.10
CA VAL A 201 -15.79 -1.46 7.13
C VAL A 201 -15.24 -2.45 6.10
N SER A 202 -14.56 -3.47 6.55
CA SER A 202 -13.97 -4.51 5.70
C SER A 202 -13.93 -5.86 6.43
N ASN A 203 -13.69 -6.94 5.69
CA ASN A 203 -13.38 -8.24 6.28
C ASN A 203 -12.01 -8.17 6.96
N THR A 204 -11.97 -8.43 8.26
CA THR A 204 -10.73 -8.39 9.03
C THR A 204 -10.14 -9.79 9.16
N LEU A 205 -8.88 -9.96 8.73
CA LEU A 205 -8.17 -11.23 8.80
C LEU A 205 -6.83 -11.08 9.54
N ASP A 206 -6.55 -12.02 10.44
CA ASP A 206 -5.27 -12.08 11.15
C ASP A 206 -4.20 -12.75 10.27
N THR A 207 -3.12 -12.05 10.00
CA THR A 207 -2.02 -12.54 9.15
C THR A 207 -1.12 -13.57 9.82
N THR A 208 -1.32 -13.86 11.10
CA THR A 208 -0.65 -14.98 11.78
C THR A 208 -1.38 -16.31 11.58
N ASP A 209 -2.59 -16.26 11.03
CA ASP A 209 -3.37 -17.45 10.72
C ASP A 209 -2.73 -18.24 9.57
N LYS A 210 -2.44 -19.52 9.82
CA LYS A 210 -1.83 -20.42 8.82
C LYS A 210 -2.73 -20.68 7.62
N ASP A 211 -4.04 -20.53 7.79
CA ASP A 211 -5.05 -20.78 6.76
C ASP A 211 -5.50 -19.46 6.06
N ILE A 212 -4.77 -18.37 6.22
CA ILE A 212 -5.16 -17.04 5.70
C ILE A 212 -5.50 -17.07 4.20
N ILE A 213 -4.70 -17.74 3.39
CA ILE A 213 -4.94 -17.85 1.94
C ILE A 213 -6.24 -18.61 1.66
N LYS A 214 -6.50 -19.69 2.40
CA LYS A 214 -7.73 -20.45 2.27
C LYS A 214 -8.96 -19.62 2.65
N LYS A 215 -8.85 -18.82 3.71
CA LYS A 215 -9.91 -17.90 4.12
C LYS A 215 -10.17 -16.82 3.07
N ILE A 216 -9.13 -16.26 2.46
CA ILE A 216 -9.28 -15.30 1.36
C ILE A 216 -9.95 -15.96 0.16
N ASN A 217 -9.51 -17.16 -0.25
CA ASN A 217 -10.10 -17.89 -1.35
C ASN A 217 -11.59 -18.24 -1.11
N TYR A 218 -12.03 -18.32 0.14
CA TYR A 218 -13.44 -18.50 0.48
C TYR A 218 -14.28 -17.23 0.34
N LEU A 219 -13.65 -16.05 0.43
CA LEU A 219 -14.31 -14.73 0.27
C LEU A 219 -14.44 -14.31 -1.21
N ILE A 220 -13.64 -14.91 -2.10
CA ILE A 220 -13.60 -14.62 -3.54
C ILE A 220 -14.62 -15.49 -4.29
#